data_36099e6a856b3810a5488852177655a1
#
_entry.id   36099e6a856b3810a5488852177655a1
#
_cell.length_a   1.000
_cell.length_b   1.000
_cell.length_c   1.000
_cell.angle_alpha   90.00
_cell.angle_beta   90.00
_cell.angle_gamma   90.00
#
_symmetry.space_group_name_H-M   'P 1'
#
loop_
_entity.id
_entity.type
_entity.pdbx_description
1 polymer ?
#
loop_
_entity_poly.entity_id
_entity_poly.type
_entity_poly.pdbx_seq_one_letter_code
_entity_poly.pdbx_strand_id
1 'polypeptide(L)'
;MIKIWFLMALMSYPNMPAISYKGYGGFLKKEECEERRIIAENMIADYEMTRGNTVYIETFCMEMEAFTSGLDKKKELNKLGTDA
;
A
#
# COMPACT_ATOMS: atom_id res chain seq x y z
N MET A 1 -4.09 -20.18 -4.52
CA MET A 1 -4.09 -18.82 -3.95
C MET A 1 -2.70 -18.22 -4.01
N ILE A 2 -2.65 -16.96 -4.27
CA ILE A 2 -1.40 -16.21 -4.32
C ILE A 2 -1.33 -15.31 -3.13
N LYS A 3 -0.17 -15.25 -2.48
CA LYS A 3 0.06 -14.29 -1.40
C LYS A 3 0.60 -13.00 -2.00
N ILE A 4 0.00 -11.90 -1.63
CA ILE A 4 0.43 -10.58 -2.07
C ILE A 4 0.76 -9.76 -0.83
N TRP A 5 1.88 -9.06 -0.87
CA TRP A 5 2.33 -8.20 0.22
C TRP A 5 2.09 -6.76 -0.17
N PHE A 6 1.17 -6.12 0.54
CA PHE A 6 0.86 -4.71 0.27
C PHE A 6 1.67 -3.81 1.18
N LEU A 7 2.29 -2.83 0.57
CA LEU A 7 3.04 -1.82 1.31
C LEU A 7 2.09 -0.70 1.70
N MET A 8 1.97 -0.50 3.02
CA MET A 8 1.08 0.50 3.59
C MET A 8 1.86 1.46 4.46
N ALA A 9 1.43 2.70 4.48
CA ALA A 9 1.99 3.71 5.35
C ALA A 9 0.89 4.38 6.14
N LEU A 10 1.09 4.48 7.45
CA LEU A 10 0.24 5.25 8.34
C LEU A 10 0.95 6.56 8.64
N MET A 11 0.22 7.65 8.52
CA MET A 11 0.76 8.97 8.79
C MET A 11 -0.14 9.71 9.77
N SER A 12 0.47 10.36 10.74
CA SER A 12 -0.24 11.14 11.73
C SER A 12 0.48 12.46 11.94
N TYR A 13 -0.27 13.54 11.96
CA TYR A 13 0.27 14.87 12.22
C TYR A 13 -0.12 15.30 13.62
N PRO A 14 0.80 15.95 14.37
CA PRO A 14 0.51 16.35 15.75
C PRO A 14 -0.71 17.24 15.91
N ASN A 15 -0.99 18.06 14.90
CA ASN A 15 -2.07 19.04 14.96
C ASN A 15 -3.38 18.53 14.36
N MET A 16 -3.39 17.31 13.85
CA MET A 16 -4.57 16.74 13.21
C MET A 16 -5.01 15.49 13.94
N PRO A 17 -6.29 15.39 14.31
CA PRO A 17 -6.77 14.21 15.05
C PRO A 17 -6.92 12.97 14.18
N ALA A 18 -6.90 13.12 12.88
CA ALA A 18 -7.10 12.00 11.97
C ALA A 18 -5.78 11.35 11.58
N ILE A 19 -5.81 10.03 11.45
CA ILE A 19 -4.68 9.26 10.94
C ILE A 19 -4.96 8.97 9.47
N SER A 20 -3.99 9.30 8.63
CA SER A 20 -4.09 8.99 7.21
C SER A 20 -3.31 7.73 6.90
N TYR A 21 -3.79 6.95 5.94
CA TYR A 21 -3.01 5.81 5.49
C TYR A 21 -3.04 5.77 3.96
N LYS A 22 -2.00 5.18 3.40
CA LYS A 22 -1.85 5.13 1.96
C LYS A 22 -1.20 3.83 1.56
N GLY A 23 -1.67 3.25 0.45
CA GLY A 23 -1.07 2.07 -0.13
C GLY A 23 -0.07 2.45 -1.21
N TYR A 24 1.06 1.75 -1.25
CA TYR A 24 2.13 2.03 -2.21
C TYR A 24 2.39 0.87 -3.16
N GLY A 25 1.49 -0.07 -3.22
CA GLY A 25 1.58 -1.15 -4.19
C GLY A 25 1.62 -2.52 -3.55
N GLY A 26 1.59 -3.52 -4.40
CA GLY A 26 1.61 -4.92 -4.01
C GLY A 26 2.82 -5.62 -4.57
N PHE A 27 3.33 -6.59 -3.80
CA PHE A 27 4.52 -7.35 -4.15
C PHE A 27 4.25 -8.83 -3.93
N LEU A 28 4.84 -9.67 -4.76
CA LEU A 28 4.70 -11.10 -4.62
C LEU A 28 5.64 -11.68 -3.57
N LYS A 29 6.70 -10.96 -3.23
CA LYS A 29 7.68 -11.40 -2.25
C LYS A 29 7.72 -10.43 -1.08
N LYS A 30 7.77 -10.99 0.12
CA LYS A 30 7.86 -10.18 1.34
C LYS A 30 9.14 -9.35 1.36
N GLU A 31 10.25 -9.94 0.95
CA GLU A 31 11.54 -9.26 0.96
C GLU A 31 11.52 -8.01 0.09
N GLU A 32 10.87 -8.11 -1.06
CA GLU A 32 10.74 -6.97 -1.97
C GLU A 32 9.90 -5.87 -1.35
N CYS A 33 8.80 -6.25 -0.70
CA CYS A 33 7.96 -5.29 0.01
C CYS A 33 8.73 -4.59 1.12
N GLU A 34 9.52 -5.34 1.89
CA GLU A 34 10.31 -4.77 2.98
C GLU A 34 11.37 -3.80 2.49
N GLU A 35 12.02 -4.09 1.38
CA GLU A 35 12.98 -3.17 0.78
C GLU A 35 12.30 -1.87 0.35
N ARG A 36 11.16 -1.99 -0.31
CA ARG A 36 10.41 -0.81 -0.75
C ARG A 36 9.83 -0.04 0.42
N ARG A 37 9.49 -0.74 1.49
CA ARG A 37 8.96 -0.11 2.70
C ARG A 37 9.96 0.90 3.27
N ILE A 38 11.20 0.50 3.38
CA ILE A 38 12.25 1.37 3.92
C ILE A 38 12.45 2.59 3.03
N ILE A 39 12.47 2.38 1.73
CA ILE A 39 12.63 3.47 0.77
C ILE A 39 11.44 4.44 0.87
N ALA A 40 10.22 3.90 0.92
CA ALA A 40 9.03 4.73 0.99
C ALA A 40 9.00 5.55 2.28
N GLU A 41 9.36 4.94 3.40
CA GLU A 41 9.39 5.64 4.68
C GLU A 41 10.37 6.81 4.65
N ASN A 42 11.56 6.58 4.09
CA ASN A 42 12.56 7.63 3.98
C ASN A 42 12.11 8.76 3.05
N MET A 43 11.47 8.41 1.94
CA MET A 43 10.97 9.41 1.00
C MET A 43 9.89 10.28 1.62
N ILE A 44 8.98 9.67 2.35
CA ILE A 44 7.90 10.42 3.01
C ILE A 44 8.49 11.33 4.07
N ALA A 45 9.43 10.83 4.87
CA ALA A 45 10.06 11.61 5.92
C ALA A 45 10.81 12.82 5.33
N ASP A 46 11.58 12.60 4.26
CA ASP A 46 12.31 13.67 3.61
C ASP A 46 11.36 14.73 3.03
N TYR A 47 10.30 14.29 2.40
CA TYR A 47 9.31 15.19 1.82
C TYR A 47 8.68 16.08 2.89
N GLU A 48 8.27 15.50 4.00
CA GLU A 48 7.63 16.25 5.07
C GLU A 48 8.61 17.18 5.78
N MET A 49 9.85 16.73 5.97
CA MET A 49 10.88 17.57 6.57
C MET A 49 11.18 18.77 5.69
N THR A 50 11.25 18.59 4.39
CA THR A 50 11.47 19.67 3.44
C THR A 50 10.38 20.72 3.53
N ARG A 51 9.18 20.30 3.83
CA ARG A 51 8.04 21.20 3.98
C ARG A 51 7.92 21.78 5.40
N GLY A 52 8.83 21.38 6.29
CA GLY A 52 8.79 21.87 7.66
C GLY A 52 7.72 21.23 8.52
N ASN A 53 7.15 20.12 8.08
CA ASN A 53 6.11 19.43 8.84
C ASN A 53 6.70 18.35 9.71
N THR A 54 6.11 18.17 10.90
CA THR A 54 6.39 17.02 11.74
C THR A 54 5.30 15.99 11.49
N VAL A 55 5.72 14.77 11.17
CA VAL A 55 4.78 13.70 10.88
C VAL A 55 5.26 12.42 11.55
N TYR A 56 4.32 11.66 12.10
CA TYR A 56 4.59 10.33 12.61
C TYR A 56 4.27 9.35 11.50
N ILE A 57 5.26 8.55 11.13
CA ILE A 57 5.13 7.62 10.01
C ILE A 57 5.37 6.22 10.51
N GLU A 58 4.49 5.32 10.14
CA GLU A 58 4.69 3.90 10.36
C GLU A 58 4.36 3.17 9.06
N THR A 59 5.32 2.40 8.57
CA THR A 59 5.13 1.62 7.35
C THR A 59 5.15 0.14 7.69
N PHE A 60 4.39 -0.62 6.94
CA PHE A 60 4.33 -2.06 7.14
C PHE A 60 3.93 -2.76 5.85
N CYS A 61 4.26 -4.04 5.79
CA CYS A 61 3.86 -4.90 4.69
C CYS A 61 2.75 -5.81 5.19
N MET A 62 1.57 -5.71 4.57
CA MET A 62 0.41 -6.49 4.95
C MET A 62 0.24 -7.64 3.99
N GLU A 63 0.18 -8.86 4.53
CA GLU A 63 -0.05 -10.05 3.73
C GLU A 63 -1.53 -10.20 3.43
N MET A 64 -1.84 -10.44 2.18
CA MET A 64 -3.18 -10.77 1.75
C MET A 64 -3.13 -11.94 0.78
N GLU A 65 -4.15 -12.75 0.81
CA GLU A 65 -4.29 -13.87 -0.12
C GLU A 65 -5.27 -13.50 -1.22
N ALA A 66 -4.84 -13.74 -2.45
CA ALA A 66 -5.69 -13.55 -3.61
C ALA A 66 -5.90 -14.89 -4.29
N PHE A 67 -7.11 -15.12 -4.74
CA PHE A 67 -7.43 -16.35 -5.44
C PHE A 67 -6.84 -16.32 -6.84
N THR A 68 -6.14 -17.40 -7.21
CA THR A 68 -5.64 -17.51 -8.57
C THR A 68 -6.78 -17.55 -9.57
N SER A 69 -7.88 -18.13 -9.19
CA SER A 69 -9.08 -18.17 -10.00
C SER A 69 -9.75 -16.81 -10.14
N GLY A 70 -9.25 -15.83 -9.44
CA GLY A 70 -9.75 -14.48 -9.57
C GLY A 70 -9.58 -13.90 -10.97
N LEU A 71 -8.60 -14.42 -11.72
CA LEU A 71 -8.43 -14.01 -13.09
C LEU A 71 -9.63 -14.40 -13.96
N ASP A 72 -10.17 -15.58 -13.71
CA ASP A 72 -11.36 -16.03 -14.44
C ASP A 72 -12.57 -15.21 -14.05
N LYS A 73 -12.72 -14.95 -12.77
CA LYS A 73 -13.78 -14.08 -12.29
C LYS A 73 -13.64 -12.68 -12.85
N LYS A 74 -12.41 -12.21 -12.97
CA LYS A 74 -12.16 -10.89 -13.55
C LYS A 74 -12.60 -10.85 -14.99
N LYS A 75 -12.39 -11.92 -15.74
CA LYS A 75 -12.85 -12.01 -17.12
C LYS A 75 -14.36 -11.94 -17.18
N GLU A 76 -15.04 -12.64 -16.29
CA GLU A 76 -16.50 -12.60 -16.22
C GLU A 76 -16.99 -11.21 -15.87
N LEU A 77 -16.36 -10.58 -14.90
CA LEU A 77 -16.71 -9.23 -14.50
C LEU A 77 -16.47 -8.23 -15.64
N ASN A 78 -15.40 -8.42 -16.37
CA ASN A 78 -15.11 -7.56 -17.51
C ASN A 78 -16.16 -7.71 -18.61
N LYS A 79 -16.64 -8.93 -18.82
CA LYS A 79 -17.72 -9.14 -19.76
C LYS A 79 -18.99 -8.42 -19.30
N LEU A 80 -19.32 -8.56 -18.03
CA LEU A 80 -20.48 -7.90 -17.48
C LEU A 80 -20.31 -6.39 -17.49
N GLY A 81 -19.12 -5.92 -17.13
CA GLY A 81 -18.82 -4.51 -17.12
C GLY A 81 -18.79 -3.92 -18.52
N THR A 82 -18.32 -4.69 -19.48
CA THR A 82 -18.31 -4.25 -20.88
C THR A 82 -19.75 -4.20 -21.42
N ASP A 83 -20.54 -5.15 -21.00
CA ASP A 83 -21.94 -5.22 -21.42
C ASP A 83 -22.78 -4.15 -20.73
N ALA A 84 -22.31 -3.72 -19.60
CA ALA A 84 -22.95 -2.63 -18.88
C ALA A 84 -22.50 -1.29 -19.44
#